data_35e0dad3b8f5d36f80ece4ee49ba6a34
#
_entry.id   35e0dad3b8f5d36f80ece4ee49ba6a34
#
_cell.length_a   1.000
_cell.length_b   1.000
_cell.length_c   1.000
_cell.angle_alpha   90.00
_cell.angle_beta   90.00
_cell.angle_gamma   90.00
#
_symmetry.space_group_name_H-M   'P 1'
#
loop_
_entity.id
_entity.type
_entity.pdbx_description
1 polymer ?
#
loop_
_entity_poly.entity_id
_entity_poly.type
_entity_poly.pdbx_seq_one_letter_code
_entity_poly.pdbx_strand_id
1 'polypeptide(L)'
;MISKTYNLYRWKYLIDCTYQAREKVLIKIQWGDGQMRNEPLKLTLIIISTTILLYHTFHLFYLWSEIPNTIAIHFSKGEPDQWGSKYFLFIMPIVSILTWFLIRLVAKKPEKLNYVNLTEGNKEIQSAKADKVMVLIQHLGSITFIFANEAFLRNAVGMESRLPFSMAIVLLCICFMAPIYHLFWAATLKN
;
A
#
# COMPACT_ATOMS: atom_id res chain seq x y z
N MET A 1 47.61 31.96 -33.21
CA MET A 1 46.70 30.87 -33.65
C MET A 1 46.07 30.05 -32.46
N ILE A 2 46.49 30.24 -31.23
CA ILE A 2 46.12 29.49 -30.03
C ILE A 2 44.78 29.99 -29.39
N SER A 3 44.39 31.26 -29.65
CA SER A 3 43.22 31.90 -29.00
C SER A 3 41.84 31.40 -29.51
N LYS A 4 41.72 30.94 -30.77
CA LYS A 4 40.45 30.47 -31.34
C LYS A 4 40.04 29.07 -30.86
N THR A 5 41.00 28.21 -30.60
CA THR A 5 40.74 26.82 -30.14
C THR A 5 40.25 26.79 -28.70
N TYR A 6 40.75 27.67 -27.83
CA TYR A 6 40.35 27.78 -26.43
C TYR A 6 38.89 28.23 -26.27
N ASN A 7 38.41 29.11 -27.14
CA ASN A 7 37.02 29.57 -27.15
C ASN A 7 36.06 28.48 -27.60
N LEU A 8 36.42 27.64 -28.56
CA LEU A 8 35.55 26.53 -29.02
C LEU A 8 35.33 25.46 -27.94
N TYR A 9 36.38 25.09 -27.19
CA TYR A 9 36.26 24.15 -26.09
C TYR A 9 35.40 24.70 -24.93
N ARG A 10 35.51 25.98 -24.64
CA ARG A 10 34.73 26.67 -23.61
C ARG A 10 33.22 26.71 -23.97
N TRP A 11 32.92 26.98 -25.25
CA TRP A 11 31.51 26.97 -25.71
C TRP A 11 30.94 25.57 -25.74
N LYS A 12 31.68 24.56 -26.13
CA LYS A 12 31.25 23.17 -26.11
C LYS A 12 30.95 22.72 -24.67
N TYR A 13 31.81 23.08 -23.72
CA TYR A 13 31.61 22.76 -22.28
C TYR A 13 30.40 23.46 -21.69
N LEU A 14 30.13 24.69 -22.07
CA LEU A 14 28.94 25.45 -21.63
C LEU A 14 27.65 24.86 -22.23
N ILE A 15 27.66 24.44 -23.47
CA ILE A 15 26.52 23.81 -24.15
C ILE A 15 26.22 22.46 -23.50
N ASP A 16 27.22 21.61 -23.24
CA ASP A 16 27.07 20.34 -22.56
C ASP A 16 26.54 20.52 -21.11
N CYS A 17 27.05 21.52 -20.40
CA CYS A 17 26.57 21.81 -19.02
C CYS A 17 25.14 22.31 -18.99
N THR A 18 24.72 23.15 -19.94
CA THR A 18 23.33 23.62 -20.05
C THR A 18 22.38 22.52 -20.51
N TYR A 19 22.84 21.65 -21.42
CA TYR A 19 22.08 20.48 -21.86
C TYR A 19 21.83 19.49 -20.68
N GLN A 20 22.88 19.15 -19.95
CA GLN A 20 22.80 18.29 -18.76
C GLN A 20 21.95 18.91 -17.65
N ALA A 21 22.02 20.22 -17.44
CA ALA A 21 21.17 20.93 -16.50
C ALA A 21 19.70 20.92 -16.93
N ARG A 22 19.44 21.11 -18.23
CA ARG A 22 18.08 21.06 -18.81
C ARG A 22 17.48 19.65 -18.72
N GLU A 23 18.26 18.62 -19.02
CA GLU A 23 17.84 17.22 -18.85
C GLU A 23 17.48 16.93 -17.38
N LYS A 24 18.34 17.33 -16.43
CA LYS A 24 18.09 17.16 -14.99
C LYS A 24 16.83 17.91 -14.53
N VAL A 25 16.56 19.10 -15.06
CA VAL A 25 15.36 19.87 -14.74
C VAL A 25 14.12 19.22 -15.36
N LEU A 26 14.19 18.75 -16.61
CA LEU A 26 13.10 18.03 -17.28
C LEU A 26 12.78 16.71 -16.58
N ILE A 27 13.81 15.94 -16.21
CA ILE A 27 13.66 14.73 -15.41
C ILE A 27 13.00 15.07 -14.06
N LYS A 28 13.42 16.13 -13.39
CA LYS A 28 12.85 16.54 -12.10
C LYS A 28 11.39 17.00 -12.21
N ILE A 29 11.03 17.68 -13.29
CA ILE A 29 9.65 18.07 -13.59
C ILE A 29 8.80 16.81 -13.90
N GLN A 30 9.32 15.91 -14.73
CA GLN A 30 8.65 14.68 -15.14
C GLN A 30 8.47 13.70 -13.97
N TRP A 31 9.46 13.59 -13.08
CA TRP A 31 9.37 12.83 -11.83
C TRP A 31 8.43 13.50 -10.80
N GLY A 32 8.40 14.83 -10.76
CA GLY A 32 7.48 15.59 -9.92
C GLY A 32 6.01 15.32 -10.28
N ASP A 33 5.67 15.32 -11.57
CA ASP A 33 4.30 15.10 -12.03
C ASP A 33 3.81 13.65 -11.80
N GLY A 34 4.69 12.65 -11.93
CA GLY A 34 4.36 11.26 -11.63
C GLY A 34 4.06 11.03 -10.15
N GLN A 35 4.82 11.68 -9.27
CA GLN A 35 4.67 11.59 -7.82
C GLN A 35 3.43 12.36 -7.34
N MET A 36 3.15 13.56 -7.87
CA MET A 36 1.97 14.35 -7.54
C MET A 36 0.64 13.72 -8.00
N ARG A 37 0.65 12.92 -9.08
CA ARG A 37 -0.55 12.27 -9.60
C ARG A 37 -1.16 11.22 -8.66
N ASN A 38 -0.39 10.68 -7.72
CA ASN A 38 -0.84 9.68 -6.76
C ASN A 38 -1.18 10.28 -5.38
N GLU A 39 -0.84 11.54 -5.11
CA GLU A 39 -1.07 12.17 -3.81
C GLU A 39 -2.54 12.15 -3.37
N PRO A 40 -3.55 12.46 -4.24
CA PRO A 40 -4.94 12.41 -3.82
C PRO A 40 -5.38 10.98 -3.47
N LEU A 41 -4.94 9.94 -4.20
CA LEU A 41 -5.23 8.55 -3.87
C LEU A 41 -4.60 8.14 -2.52
N LYS A 42 -3.33 8.49 -2.31
CA LYS A 42 -2.63 8.21 -1.04
C LYS A 42 -3.34 8.91 0.12
N LEU A 43 -3.65 10.18 -0.02
CA LEU A 43 -4.35 10.94 1.01
C LEU A 43 -5.73 10.35 1.34
N THR A 44 -6.52 10.03 0.33
CA THR A 44 -7.84 9.40 0.50
C THR A 44 -7.73 8.08 1.25
N LEU A 45 -6.80 7.21 0.86
CA LEU A 45 -6.58 5.91 1.52
C LEU A 45 -6.07 6.07 2.96
N ILE A 46 -5.21 7.06 3.25
CA ILE A 46 -4.77 7.38 4.60
C ILE A 46 -5.97 7.80 5.46
N ILE A 47 -6.80 8.72 4.97
CA ILE A 47 -7.98 9.19 5.70
C ILE A 47 -8.92 8.02 6.00
N ILE A 48 -9.27 7.21 4.99
CA ILE A 48 -10.16 6.08 5.14
C ILE A 48 -9.60 5.07 6.15
N SER A 49 -8.35 4.63 5.97
CA SER A 49 -7.74 3.63 6.84
C SER A 49 -7.59 4.10 8.29
N THR A 50 -7.23 5.37 8.48
CA THR A 50 -7.12 5.98 9.82
C THR A 50 -8.49 6.10 10.49
N THR A 51 -9.51 6.53 9.74
CA THR A 51 -10.88 6.64 10.27
C THR A 51 -11.43 5.27 10.68
N ILE A 52 -11.22 4.23 9.87
CA ILE A 52 -11.66 2.86 10.20
C ILE A 52 -10.92 2.35 11.44
N LEU A 53 -9.61 2.56 11.55
CA LEU A 53 -8.81 2.16 12.71
C LEU A 53 -9.28 2.87 13.98
N LEU A 54 -9.51 4.18 13.92
CA LEU A 54 -9.98 4.97 15.06
C LEU A 54 -11.39 4.53 15.49
N TYR A 55 -12.31 4.35 14.53
CA TYR A 55 -13.66 3.84 14.80
C TYR A 55 -13.60 2.48 15.52
N HIS A 56 -12.85 1.52 14.96
CA HIS A 56 -12.73 0.20 15.56
C HIS A 56 -12.10 0.24 16.96
N THR A 57 -11.05 1.05 17.14
CA THR A 57 -10.40 1.22 18.44
C THR A 57 -11.38 1.76 19.46
N PHE A 58 -12.14 2.81 19.10
CA PHE A 58 -13.20 3.34 19.95
C PHE A 58 -14.27 2.29 20.27
N HIS A 59 -14.73 1.55 19.27
CA HIS A 59 -15.76 0.51 19.42
C HIS A 59 -15.29 -0.63 20.34
N LEU A 60 -14.04 -1.07 20.20
CA LEU A 60 -13.42 -2.08 21.06
C LEU A 60 -13.40 -1.63 22.54
N PHE A 61 -12.99 -0.38 22.82
CA PHE A 61 -12.98 0.13 24.19
C PHE A 61 -14.38 0.39 24.73
N TYR A 62 -15.30 0.85 23.90
CA TYR A 62 -16.69 1.07 24.27
C TYR A 62 -17.37 -0.23 24.75
N LEU A 63 -17.14 -1.33 24.03
CA LEU A 63 -17.73 -2.64 24.35
C LEU A 63 -16.89 -3.45 25.35
N TRP A 64 -15.73 -2.96 25.80
CA TRP A 64 -14.77 -3.73 26.59
C TRP A 64 -15.35 -4.41 27.84
N SER A 65 -16.29 -3.77 28.52
CA SER A 65 -16.97 -4.29 29.71
C SER A 65 -17.97 -5.40 29.38
N GLU A 66 -18.50 -5.42 28.15
CA GLU A 66 -19.48 -6.40 27.68
C GLU A 66 -18.82 -7.66 27.14
N ILE A 67 -17.55 -7.59 26.77
CA ILE A 67 -16.80 -8.71 26.21
C ILE A 67 -16.50 -9.74 27.30
N PRO A 68 -16.92 -11.01 27.14
CA PRO A 68 -16.58 -12.08 28.06
C PRO A 68 -15.06 -12.30 28.12
N ASN A 69 -14.56 -12.82 29.24
CA ASN A 69 -13.12 -13.07 29.41
C ASN A 69 -12.57 -14.08 28.40
N THR A 70 -13.43 -14.96 27.89
CA THR A 70 -13.12 -15.99 26.90
C THR A 70 -14.01 -15.79 25.68
N ILE A 71 -13.41 -15.67 24.50
CA ILE A 71 -14.09 -15.44 23.22
C ILE A 71 -13.74 -16.56 22.23
N ALA A 72 -14.58 -16.78 21.24
CA ALA A 72 -14.28 -17.68 20.13
C ALA A 72 -13.18 -17.04 19.24
N ILE A 73 -12.09 -17.77 19.01
CA ILE A 73 -10.95 -17.33 18.19
C ILE A 73 -10.78 -18.12 16.91
N HIS A 74 -11.47 -19.25 16.77
CA HIS A 74 -11.52 -20.04 15.56
C HIS A 74 -12.92 -20.64 15.38
N PHE A 75 -13.33 -20.81 14.11
CA PHE A 75 -14.63 -21.36 13.73
C PHE A 75 -14.45 -22.48 12.72
N SER A 76 -15.11 -23.61 12.95
CA SER A 76 -15.17 -24.72 12.00
C SER A 76 -16.64 -25.01 11.67
N LYS A 77 -16.94 -25.12 10.37
CA LYS A 77 -18.32 -25.37 9.89
C LYS A 77 -19.37 -24.36 10.41
N GLY A 78 -18.94 -23.14 10.75
CA GLY A 78 -19.82 -22.10 11.26
C GLY A 78 -20.01 -22.09 12.78
N GLU A 79 -19.42 -23.03 13.51
CA GLU A 79 -19.47 -23.10 14.98
C GLU A 79 -18.09 -22.82 15.61
N PRO A 80 -18.03 -22.18 16.79
CA PRO A 80 -16.79 -21.97 17.52
C PRO A 80 -16.19 -23.32 17.96
N ASP A 81 -14.92 -23.56 17.62
CA ASP A 81 -14.20 -24.78 18.00
C ASP A 81 -12.94 -24.51 18.84
N GLN A 82 -12.46 -23.25 18.87
CA GLN A 82 -11.38 -22.83 19.75
C GLN A 82 -11.73 -21.53 20.47
N TRP A 83 -11.36 -21.47 21.75
CA TRP A 83 -11.62 -20.35 22.63
C TRP A 83 -10.31 -19.75 23.14
N GLY A 84 -10.28 -18.43 23.27
CA GLY A 84 -9.11 -17.70 23.77
C GLY A 84 -9.51 -16.51 24.63
N SER A 85 -8.51 -15.87 25.23
CA SER A 85 -8.72 -14.68 26.04
C SER A 85 -9.21 -13.50 25.17
N LYS A 86 -10.08 -12.64 25.70
CA LYS A 86 -10.52 -11.39 25.04
C LYS A 86 -9.37 -10.47 24.62
N TYR A 87 -8.19 -10.60 25.24
CA TYR A 87 -7.00 -9.84 24.84
C TYR A 87 -6.51 -10.17 23.43
N PHE A 88 -6.95 -11.27 22.82
CA PHE A 88 -6.69 -11.55 21.39
C PHE A 88 -7.21 -10.44 20.47
N LEU A 89 -8.26 -9.71 20.88
CA LEU A 89 -8.80 -8.59 20.11
C LEU A 89 -7.80 -7.42 19.94
N PHE A 90 -6.72 -7.35 20.69
CA PHE A 90 -5.63 -6.38 20.47
C PHE A 90 -4.61 -6.84 19.45
N ILE A 91 -4.53 -8.14 19.14
CA ILE A 91 -3.52 -8.68 18.22
C ILE A 91 -3.74 -8.15 16.80
N MET A 92 -4.98 -8.22 16.31
CA MET A 92 -5.29 -7.83 14.92
C MET A 92 -5.02 -6.33 14.62
N PRO A 93 -5.39 -5.37 15.47
CA PRO A 93 -5.00 -3.97 15.31
C PRO A 93 -3.47 -3.77 15.29
N ILE A 94 -2.73 -4.49 16.13
CA ILE A 94 -1.26 -4.45 16.12
C ILE A 94 -0.73 -4.99 14.79
N VAL A 95 -1.21 -6.15 14.34
CA VAL A 95 -0.84 -6.75 13.05
C VAL A 95 -1.20 -5.82 11.89
N SER A 96 -2.35 -5.13 11.95
CA SER A 96 -2.76 -4.12 10.96
C SER A 96 -1.71 -3.00 10.82
N ILE A 97 -1.27 -2.42 11.94
CA ILE A 97 -0.27 -1.36 11.95
C ILE A 97 1.08 -1.88 11.46
N LEU A 98 1.49 -3.07 11.90
CA LEU A 98 2.73 -3.71 11.44
C LEU A 98 2.70 -3.97 9.93
N THR A 99 1.60 -4.51 9.41
CA THR A 99 1.42 -4.75 7.97
C THR A 99 1.53 -3.46 7.18
N TRP A 100 0.85 -2.40 7.62
CA TRP A 100 0.94 -1.09 6.99
C TRP A 100 2.39 -0.58 6.96
N PHE A 101 3.11 -0.70 8.07
CA PHE A 101 4.50 -0.24 8.18
C PHE A 101 5.45 -1.08 7.31
N LEU A 102 5.34 -2.41 7.33
CA LEU A 102 6.19 -3.31 6.57
C LEU A 102 6.02 -3.09 5.06
N ILE A 103 4.78 -2.99 4.57
CA ILE A 103 4.52 -2.72 3.15
C ILE A 103 5.07 -1.35 2.75
N ARG A 104 4.95 -0.33 3.63
CA ARG A 104 5.56 0.98 3.40
C ARG A 104 7.09 0.91 3.25
N LEU A 105 7.77 0.07 4.04
CA LEU A 105 9.22 -0.11 3.92
C LEU A 105 9.61 -0.70 2.56
N VAL A 106 8.85 -1.68 2.07
CA VAL A 106 9.07 -2.29 0.75
C VAL A 106 8.77 -1.28 -0.37
N ALA A 107 7.67 -0.53 -0.24
CA ALA A 107 7.25 0.46 -1.23
C ALA A 107 8.21 1.65 -1.39
N LYS A 108 9.10 1.91 -0.42
CA LYS A 108 10.12 2.99 -0.51
C LYS A 108 11.18 2.76 -1.59
N LYS A 109 11.33 1.54 -2.09
CA LYS A 109 12.37 1.16 -3.05
C LYS A 109 11.75 0.39 -4.22
N PRO A 110 10.88 1.03 -5.02
CA PRO A 110 10.20 0.37 -6.13
C PRO A 110 11.18 -0.18 -7.16
N GLU A 111 12.36 0.43 -7.31
CA GLU A 111 13.43 -0.03 -8.20
C GLU A 111 14.02 -1.41 -7.82
N LYS A 112 13.77 -1.87 -6.59
CA LYS A 112 14.19 -3.20 -6.09
C LYS A 112 13.14 -4.29 -6.27
N LEU A 113 11.95 -3.93 -6.74
CA LEU A 113 10.92 -4.91 -7.05
C LEU A 113 11.29 -5.68 -8.32
N ASN A 114 10.94 -6.95 -8.35
CA ASN A 114 11.13 -7.77 -9.56
C ASN A 114 10.02 -7.45 -10.56
N TYR A 115 10.39 -6.81 -11.65
CA TYR A 115 9.49 -6.49 -12.76
C TYR A 115 9.55 -7.57 -13.84
N VAL A 116 8.41 -7.86 -14.45
CA VAL A 116 8.31 -8.77 -15.61
C VAL A 116 8.46 -7.93 -16.87
N ASN A 117 9.26 -8.42 -17.82
CA ASN A 117 9.44 -7.79 -19.14
C ASN A 117 9.88 -6.31 -19.09
N LEU A 118 10.81 -6.00 -18.16
CA LEU A 118 11.31 -4.65 -17.95
C LEU A 118 12.27 -4.21 -19.06
N THR A 119 11.95 -3.08 -19.71
CA THR A 119 12.82 -2.40 -20.68
C THR A 119 12.99 -0.94 -20.28
N GLU A 120 14.00 -0.27 -20.84
CA GLU A 120 14.19 1.18 -20.57
C GLU A 120 12.97 2.00 -21.01
N GLY A 121 12.26 1.58 -22.06
CA GLY A 121 11.07 2.29 -22.55
C GLY A 121 9.83 2.10 -21.69
N ASN A 122 9.71 1.01 -20.92
CA ASN A 122 8.52 0.71 -20.10
C ASN A 122 8.73 0.82 -18.57
N LYS A 123 9.97 1.05 -18.13
CA LYS A 123 10.38 1.11 -16.72
C LYS A 123 9.58 2.11 -15.91
N GLU A 124 9.41 3.31 -16.43
CA GLU A 124 8.69 4.38 -15.74
C GLU A 124 7.21 4.02 -15.53
N ILE A 125 6.56 3.51 -16.58
CA ILE A 125 5.15 3.12 -16.54
C ILE A 125 4.93 1.96 -15.57
N GLN A 126 5.81 0.95 -15.60
CA GLN A 126 5.73 -0.20 -14.67
C GLN A 126 5.94 0.24 -13.23
N SER A 127 6.96 1.07 -12.96
CA SER A 127 7.26 1.59 -11.63
C SER A 127 6.11 2.42 -11.07
N ALA A 128 5.53 3.33 -11.86
CA ALA A 128 4.40 4.15 -11.44
C ALA A 128 3.14 3.31 -11.12
N LYS A 129 2.90 2.23 -11.88
CA LYS A 129 1.77 1.34 -11.62
C LYS A 129 2.03 0.45 -10.41
N ALA A 130 3.25 -0.04 -10.23
CA ALA A 130 3.66 -0.79 -9.06
C ALA A 130 3.49 0.03 -7.77
N ASP A 131 3.87 1.32 -7.76
CA ASP A 131 3.66 2.22 -6.61
C ASP A 131 2.18 2.31 -6.23
N LYS A 132 1.27 2.44 -7.21
CA LYS A 132 -0.18 2.45 -6.95
C LYS A 132 -0.68 1.15 -6.33
N VAL A 133 -0.23 0.00 -6.87
CA VAL A 133 -0.60 -1.31 -6.34
C VAL A 133 -0.07 -1.48 -4.92
N MET A 134 1.17 -1.07 -4.65
CA MET A 134 1.76 -1.14 -3.30
C MET A 134 1.01 -0.26 -2.30
N VAL A 135 0.65 0.98 -2.68
CA VAL A 135 -0.16 1.87 -1.84
C VAL A 135 -1.54 1.25 -1.56
N LEU A 136 -2.17 0.67 -2.57
CA LEU A 136 -3.46 -0.01 -2.41
C LEU A 136 -3.37 -1.17 -1.42
N ILE A 137 -2.41 -2.08 -1.61
CA ILE A 137 -2.21 -3.24 -0.73
C ILE A 137 -1.85 -2.78 0.70
N GLN A 138 -1.05 -1.74 0.86
CA GLN A 138 -0.66 -1.19 2.15
C GLN A 138 -1.90 -0.82 2.98
N HIS A 139 -2.84 -0.09 2.38
CA HIS A 139 -4.02 0.39 3.09
C HIS A 139 -5.11 -0.67 3.19
N LEU A 140 -5.44 -1.37 2.09
CA LEU A 140 -6.48 -2.40 2.11
C LEU A 140 -6.07 -3.61 2.96
N GLY A 141 -4.80 -4.02 2.90
CA GLY A 141 -4.28 -5.09 3.75
C GLY A 141 -4.39 -4.76 5.24
N SER A 142 -4.04 -3.51 5.63
CA SER A 142 -4.22 -3.01 6.99
C SER A 142 -5.70 -3.02 7.41
N ILE A 143 -6.60 -2.49 6.58
CA ILE A 143 -8.04 -2.43 6.84
C ILE A 143 -8.65 -3.84 6.94
N THR A 144 -8.15 -4.81 6.17
CA THR A 144 -8.61 -6.20 6.24
C THR A 144 -8.52 -6.77 7.65
N PHE A 145 -7.38 -6.56 8.33
CA PHE A 145 -7.22 -7.02 9.71
C PHE A 145 -8.17 -6.33 10.67
N ILE A 146 -8.47 -5.04 10.45
CA ILE A 146 -9.41 -4.30 11.28
C ILE A 146 -10.84 -4.83 11.11
N PHE A 147 -11.28 -5.08 9.86
CA PHE A 147 -12.61 -5.68 9.64
C PHE A 147 -12.72 -7.10 10.17
N ALA A 148 -11.67 -7.91 10.04
CA ALA A 148 -11.63 -9.24 10.65
C ALA A 148 -11.78 -9.14 12.17
N ASN A 149 -11.03 -8.23 12.82
CA ASN A 149 -11.15 -8.02 14.26
C ASN A 149 -12.52 -7.49 14.69
N GLU A 150 -13.12 -6.61 13.89
CA GLU A 150 -14.48 -6.12 14.13
C GLU A 150 -15.50 -7.24 14.08
N ALA A 151 -15.32 -8.23 13.19
CA ALA A 151 -16.16 -9.41 13.14
C ALA A 151 -16.02 -10.26 14.42
N PHE A 152 -14.80 -10.47 14.91
CA PHE A 152 -14.56 -11.18 16.19
C PHE A 152 -15.15 -10.42 17.39
N LEU A 153 -14.96 -9.09 17.44
CA LEU A 153 -15.52 -8.24 18.49
C LEU A 153 -17.05 -8.35 18.54
N ARG A 154 -17.71 -8.18 17.39
CA ARG A 154 -19.18 -8.27 17.31
C ARG A 154 -19.68 -9.65 17.69
N ASN A 155 -19.02 -10.69 17.21
CA ASN A 155 -19.38 -12.07 17.59
C ASN A 155 -19.24 -12.29 19.10
N ALA A 156 -18.19 -11.75 19.73
CA ALA A 156 -17.95 -11.90 21.17
C ALA A 156 -19.05 -11.29 22.05
N VAL A 157 -19.74 -10.24 21.57
CA VAL A 157 -20.85 -9.58 22.27
C VAL A 157 -22.23 -9.94 21.69
N GLY A 158 -22.30 -10.97 20.83
CA GLY A 158 -23.57 -11.45 20.26
C GLY A 158 -24.20 -10.55 19.19
N MET A 159 -23.42 -9.62 18.62
CA MET A 159 -23.83 -8.74 17.53
C MET A 159 -23.64 -9.41 16.15
N GLU A 160 -24.39 -8.93 15.15
CA GLU A 160 -24.23 -9.39 13.76
C GLU A 160 -22.82 -9.09 13.23
N SER A 161 -22.08 -10.13 12.85
CA SER A 161 -20.68 -10.09 12.43
C SER A 161 -20.44 -10.38 10.94
N ARG A 162 -21.48 -10.76 10.17
CA ARG A 162 -21.35 -11.16 8.76
C ARG A 162 -20.84 -10.03 7.87
N LEU A 163 -21.34 -8.81 8.07
CA LEU A 163 -20.93 -7.67 7.23
C LEU A 163 -19.44 -7.38 7.36
N PRO A 164 -18.86 -7.14 8.56
CA PRO A 164 -17.42 -6.91 8.68
C PRO A 164 -16.59 -8.12 8.21
N PHE A 165 -17.04 -9.34 8.44
CA PHE A 165 -16.36 -10.54 7.95
C PHE A 165 -16.34 -10.61 6.41
N SER A 166 -17.47 -10.35 5.75
CA SER A 166 -17.54 -10.31 4.29
C SER A 166 -16.66 -9.21 3.72
N MET A 167 -16.61 -8.04 4.34
CA MET A 167 -15.72 -6.93 3.94
C MET A 167 -14.25 -7.34 4.05
N ALA A 168 -13.85 -8.01 5.12
CA ALA A 168 -12.49 -8.52 5.27
C ALA A 168 -12.11 -9.48 4.13
N ILE A 169 -13.00 -10.42 3.77
CA ILE A 169 -12.77 -11.36 2.66
C ILE A 169 -12.63 -10.62 1.32
N VAL A 170 -13.53 -9.70 1.01
CA VAL A 170 -13.49 -8.93 -0.25
C VAL A 170 -12.19 -8.13 -0.36
N LEU A 171 -11.78 -7.43 0.71
CA LEU A 171 -10.54 -6.67 0.73
C LEU A 171 -9.32 -7.58 0.58
N LEU A 172 -9.31 -8.73 1.22
CA LEU A 172 -8.27 -9.73 1.09
C LEU A 172 -8.15 -10.21 -0.37
N CYS A 173 -9.27 -10.53 -1.02
CA CYS A 173 -9.29 -10.90 -2.44
C CYS A 173 -8.71 -9.80 -3.32
N ILE A 174 -9.05 -8.53 -3.08
CA ILE A 174 -8.49 -7.40 -3.83
C ILE A 174 -6.98 -7.32 -3.62
N CYS A 175 -6.49 -7.49 -2.38
CA CYS A 175 -5.05 -7.48 -2.07
C CYS A 175 -4.27 -8.57 -2.82
N PHE A 176 -4.85 -9.75 -3.04
CA PHE A 176 -4.23 -10.82 -3.82
C PHE A 176 -4.35 -10.59 -5.32
N MET A 177 -5.50 -10.13 -5.80
CA MET A 177 -5.75 -9.96 -7.23
C MET A 177 -5.00 -8.76 -7.83
N ALA A 178 -4.77 -7.69 -7.05
CA ALA A 178 -4.11 -6.49 -7.56
C ALA A 178 -2.66 -6.75 -8.07
N PRO A 179 -1.77 -7.43 -7.33
CA PRO A 179 -0.44 -7.76 -7.82
C PRO A 179 -0.48 -8.77 -8.98
N ILE A 180 -1.39 -9.75 -8.96
CA ILE A 180 -1.58 -10.71 -10.05
C ILE A 180 -1.96 -9.96 -11.33
N TYR A 181 -2.94 -9.08 -11.26
CA TYR A 181 -3.33 -8.22 -12.39
C TYR A 181 -2.15 -7.38 -12.89
N HIS A 182 -1.36 -6.80 -11.98
CA HIS A 182 -0.18 -6.03 -12.33
C HIS A 182 0.85 -6.87 -13.10
N LEU A 183 1.11 -8.10 -12.67
CA LEU A 183 2.05 -9.02 -13.34
C LEU A 183 1.57 -9.37 -14.75
N PHE A 184 0.29 -9.75 -14.90
CA PHE A 184 -0.29 -10.05 -16.23
C PHE A 184 -0.23 -8.84 -17.16
N TRP A 185 -0.59 -7.66 -16.66
CA TRP A 185 -0.50 -6.44 -17.43
C TRP A 185 0.95 -6.13 -17.86
N ALA A 186 1.93 -6.27 -16.98
CA ALA A 186 3.34 -6.04 -17.30
C ALA A 186 3.84 -7.01 -18.39
N ALA A 187 3.38 -8.27 -18.36
CA ALA A 187 3.71 -9.27 -19.39
C ALA A 187 3.15 -8.92 -20.79
N THR A 188 2.07 -8.12 -20.88
CA THR A 188 1.50 -7.69 -22.16
C THR A 188 2.17 -6.45 -22.76
N LEU A 189 3.05 -5.78 -22.02
CA LEU A 189 3.78 -4.63 -22.55
C LEU A 189 4.75 -5.10 -23.64
N LYS A 190 4.52 -4.61 -24.86
CA LYS A 190 5.44 -4.82 -25.98
C LYS A 190 6.67 -3.94 -25.83
N ASN A 191 7.79 -4.46 -26.24
CA ASN A 191 9.07 -3.73 -26.36
C ASN A 191 8.98 -2.65 -27.42
#